data_12ed5760b2528960cbe9773bb6d8d6bf
#
_entry.id   12ed5760b2528960cbe9773bb6d8d6bf
#
_cell.length_a   1.000
_cell.length_b   1.000
_cell.length_c   1.000
_cell.angle_alpha   90.00
_cell.angle_beta   90.00
_cell.angle_gamma   90.00
#
_symmetry.space_group_name_H-M   'P 1'
#
loop_
_entity.id
_entity.type
_entity.pdbx_description
1 polymer ?
#
loop_
_entity_poly.entity_id
_entity_poly.type
_entity_poly.pdbx_seq_one_letter_code
_entity_poly.pdbx_strand_id
1 'polypeptide(L)'
;MLSSARILGVAALGLLLSACTSTRVGTDRLAEKDPLEGFNRAVFSVNRGADKILVKPVTQVYRGVTPKPARDGIRNFFANVGEPFSFINNILQGKGDRAARNVGRFLVNTTIGVAGLFDQASRMGIKRADEDFGQTLAAWGANGGPYLMLPLLGPSTLRDGVGTGSSWFLDPYRVCTRECDLPKGSQLALTASQVISIRDGLIESGADNFLASTLDPYAATRSAYLQRRRAEILDQEDNFSAGADADAGLPARDALGAADADAGLGIAEPATDGATPTVTAPASETVSGPEKQPD
;
A
#
# COMPACT_ATOMS: atom_id res chain seq x y z
N MET A 1 17.09 -34.80 -1.33
CA MET A 1 18.27 -34.23 -0.67
C MET A 1 18.46 -32.80 -1.15
N LEU A 2 18.26 -31.81 -0.29
CA LEU A 2 18.52 -30.41 -0.61
C LEU A 2 20.02 -30.21 -0.79
N SER A 3 20.47 -29.61 -1.89
CA SER A 3 21.89 -29.38 -2.13
C SER A 3 22.47 -28.46 -1.05
N SER A 4 23.70 -28.71 -0.62
CA SER A 4 24.40 -27.94 0.42
C SER A 4 24.40 -26.43 0.16
N ALA A 5 24.38 -26.03 -1.10
CA ALA A 5 24.25 -24.62 -1.52
C ALA A 5 22.91 -23.99 -1.13
N ARG A 6 21.81 -24.76 -1.12
CA ARG A 6 20.48 -24.26 -0.70
C ARG A 6 20.40 -24.09 0.81
N ILE A 7 21.05 -24.99 1.56
CA ILE A 7 21.12 -24.90 3.03
C ILE A 7 21.97 -23.71 3.46
N LEU A 8 23.11 -23.47 2.78
CA LEU A 8 23.96 -22.31 3.02
C LEU A 8 23.26 -20.99 2.67
N GLY A 9 22.47 -20.96 1.61
CA GLY A 9 21.67 -19.77 1.22
C GLY A 9 20.60 -19.43 2.27
N VAL A 10 19.90 -20.43 2.80
CA VAL A 10 18.88 -20.24 3.85
C VAL A 10 19.54 -19.83 5.16
N ALA A 11 20.68 -20.40 5.53
CA ALA A 11 21.43 -20.04 6.73
C ALA A 11 22.01 -18.61 6.64
N ALA A 12 22.54 -18.21 5.49
CA ALA A 12 23.03 -16.85 5.26
C ALA A 12 21.89 -15.81 5.31
N LEU A 13 20.70 -16.15 4.78
CA LEU A 13 19.51 -15.32 4.86
C LEU A 13 19.03 -15.16 6.31
N GLY A 14 19.07 -16.22 7.10
CA GLY A 14 18.74 -16.21 8.52
C GLY A 14 19.70 -15.35 9.36
N LEU A 15 20.99 -15.38 9.05
CA LEU A 15 22.01 -14.56 9.73
C LEU A 15 21.88 -13.05 9.39
N LEU A 16 21.50 -12.70 8.17
CA LEU A 16 21.24 -11.32 7.78
C LEU A 16 20.00 -10.74 8.49
N LEU A 17 19.01 -11.56 8.79
CA LEU A 17 17.80 -11.16 9.54
C LEU A 17 18.08 -10.97 11.04
N SER A 18 19.05 -11.68 11.61
CA SER A 18 19.40 -11.58 13.04
C SER A 18 20.16 -10.31 13.41
N ALA A 19 20.77 -9.61 12.44
CA ALA A 19 21.58 -8.40 12.69
C ALA A 19 20.74 -7.13 12.96
N CYS A 20 19.41 -7.20 12.89
CA CYS A 20 18.52 -6.05 13.02
C CYS A 20 17.54 -6.14 14.21
N THR A 21 17.97 -6.77 15.32
CA THR A 21 17.13 -6.82 16.52
C THR A 21 17.12 -5.49 17.26
N SER A 22 15.93 -5.03 17.49
CA SER A 22 15.40 -4.01 18.39
C SER A 22 15.11 -2.64 17.77
N THR A 23 13.92 -2.52 17.23
CA THR A 23 13.18 -1.26 17.32
C THR A 23 11.68 -1.55 17.23
N ARG A 24 10.89 -0.75 17.90
CA ARG A 24 9.44 -0.87 17.98
C ARG A 24 8.84 -1.18 16.61
N VAL A 25 7.99 -2.18 16.55
CA VAL A 25 7.21 -2.54 15.35
C VAL A 25 6.66 -1.26 14.70
N GLY A 26 6.95 -1.06 13.42
CA GLY A 26 6.41 0.06 12.64
C GLY A 26 7.28 1.32 12.51
N THR A 27 8.55 1.32 12.95
CA THR A 27 9.47 2.44 12.68
C THR A 27 10.69 1.97 11.89
N ASP A 28 10.64 2.14 10.57
CA ASP A 28 11.72 1.75 9.66
C ASP A 28 12.69 2.93 9.42
N ARG A 29 13.43 3.33 10.47
CA ARG A 29 14.33 4.51 10.46
C ARG A 29 15.34 4.50 9.32
N LEU A 30 15.84 3.34 8.88
CA LEU A 30 16.77 3.24 7.75
C LEU A 30 16.05 3.51 6.42
N ALA A 31 14.80 3.07 6.27
CA ALA A 31 14.00 3.37 5.10
C ALA A 31 13.64 4.87 5.02
N GLU A 32 13.40 5.51 6.16
CA GLU A 32 13.15 6.96 6.25
C GLU A 32 14.38 7.77 5.82
N LYS A 33 15.60 7.32 6.18
CA LYS A 33 16.86 7.98 5.81
C LYS A 33 17.27 7.77 4.36
N ASP A 34 16.76 6.72 3.71
CA ASP A 34 17.05 6.35 2.33
C ASP A 34 18.54 6.35 1.95
N PRO A 35 19.35 5.47 2.55
CA PRO A 35 20.79 5.45 2.29
C PRO A 35 21.13 5.08 0.84
N LEU A 36 20.18 4.55 0.07
CA LEU A 36 20.33 4.14 -1.33
C LEU A 36 19.59 5.07 -2.30
N GLU A 37 19.32 6.33 -1.90
CA GLU A 37 18.52 7.27 -2.67
C GLU A 37 18.95 7.40 -4.14
N GLY A 38 20.24 7.50 -4.42
CA GLY A 38 20.73 7.63 -5.79
C GLY A 38 20.37 6.42 -6.66
N PHE A 39 20.54 5.21 -6.13
CA PHE A 39 20.13 3.97 -6.80
C PHE A 39 18.60 3.92 -6.97
N ASN A 40 17.87 4.19 -5.91
CA ASN A 40 16.41 4.13 -5.89
C ASN A 40 15.79 5.12 -6.89
N ARG A 41 16.31 6.34 -7.00
CA ARG A 41 15.87 7.34 -7.98
C ARG A 41 16.15 6.90 -9.43
N ALA A 42 17.27 6.26 -9.67
CA ALA A 42 17.57 5.71 -10.99
C ALA A 42 16.56 4.62 -11.39
N VAL A 43 16.30 3.66 -10.49
CA VAL A 43 15.32 2.59 -10.73
C VAL A 43 13.90 3.17 -10.84
N PHE A 44 13.54 4.16 -10.03
CA PHE A 44 12.25 4.86 -10.14
C PHE A 44 12.06 5.50 -11.53
N SER A 45 13.11 6.14 -12.04
CA SER A 45 13.08 6.73 -13.38
C SER A 45 12.90 5.67 -14.48
N VAL A 46 13.56 4.53 -14.36
CA VAL A 46 13.38 3.38 -15.27
C VAL A 46 11.95 2.85 -15.19
N ASN A 47 11.41 2.64 -13.99
CA ASN A 47 10.04 2.17 -13.78
C ASN A 47 9.03 3.14 -14.39
N ARG A 48 9.17 4.44 -14.15
CA ARG A 48 8.31 5.46 -14.79
C ARG A 48 8.44 5.49 -16.30
N GLY A 49 9.64 5.29 -16.83
CA GLY A 49 9.86 5.19 -18.28
C GLY A 49 9.13 3.99 -18.87
N ALA A 50 9.28 2.82 -18.26
CA ALA A 50 8.60 1.59 -18.67
C ALA A 50 7.06 1.73 -18.57
N ASP A 51 6.56 2.31 -17.49
CA ASP A 51 5.13 2.59 -17.34
C ASP A 51 4.62 3.51 -18.46
N LYS A 52 5.27 4.65 -18.68
CA LYS A 52 4.86 5.64 -19.67
C LYS A 52 4.85 5.09 -21.10
N ILE A 53 5.82 4.23 -21.45
CA ILE A 53 6.00 3.72 -22.81
C ILE A 53 5.16 2.48 -23.07
N LEU A 54 4.97 1.62 -22.07
CA LEU A 54 4.36 0.30 -22.26
C LEU A 54 3.08 0.12 -21.42
N VAL A 55 3.18 0.18 -20.08
CA VAL A 55 2.09 -0.26 -19.21
C VAL A 55 0.88 0.69 -19.30
N LYS A 56 1.13 1.99 -19.18
CA LYS A 56 0.07 3.01 -19.23
C LYS A 56 -0.69 3.04 -20.56
N PRO A 57 -0.07 3.04 -21.75
CA PRO A 57 -0.80 3.00 -23.02
C PRO A 57 -1.66 1.73 -23.15
N VAL A 58 -1.12 0.55 -22.80
CA VAL A 58 -1.87 -0.72 -22.83
C VAL A 58 -3.06 -0.65 -21.87
N THR A 59 -2.86 -0.12 -20.66
CA THR A 59 -3.94 0.04 -19.68
C THR A 59 -5.01 1.04 -20.19
N GLN A 60 -4.63 2.11 -20.88
CA GLN A 60 -5.59 3.06 -21.46
C GLN A 60 -6.44 2.39 -22.55
N VAL A 61 -5.85 1.58 -23.42
CA VAL A 61 -6.62 0.78 -24.41
C VAL A 61 -7.57 -0.17 -23.68
N TYR A 62 -7.09 -0.92 -22.68
CA TYR A 62 -7.93 -1.78 -21.86
C TYR A 62 -9.11 -1.02 -21.24
N ARG A 63 -8.90 0.17 -20.69
CA ARG A 63 -9.96 1.04 -20.13
C ARG A 63 -10.96 1.50 -21.20
N GLY A 64 -10.50 1.73 -22.41
CA GLY A 64 -11.34 2.16 -23.53
C GLY A 64 -12.28 1.08 -24.04
N VAL A 65 -11.85 -0.19 -23.99
CA VAL A 65 -12.64 -1.32 -24.52
C VAL A 65 -13.37 -2.12 -23.45
N THR A 66 -12.95 -2.03 -22.18
CA THR A 66 -13.52 -2.81 -21.07
C THR A 66 -14.36 -1.90 -20.17
N PRO A 67 -15.67 -2.13 -20.03
CA PRO A 67 -16.52 -1.33 -19.16
C PRO A 67 -16.13 -1.51 -17.68
N LYS A 68 -16.35 -0.47 -16.86
CA LYS A 68 -15.95 -0.45 -15.45
C LYS A 68 -16.37 -1.69 -14.66
N PRO A 69 -17.63 -2.19 -14.75
CA PRO A 69 -18.02 -3.38 -13.99
C PRO A 69 -17.18 -4.63 -14.30
N ALA A 70 -16.74 -4.79 -15.56
CA ALA A 70 -15.87 -5.91 -15.94
C ALA A 70 -14.45 -5.73 -15.40
N ARG A 71 -13.92 -4.50 -15.39
CA ARG A 71 -12.61 -4.18 -14.79
C ARG A 71 -12.63 -4.42 -13.28
N ASP A 72 -13.68 -3.98 -12.60
CA ASP A 72 -13.89 -4.25 -11.16
C ASP A 72 -13.96 -5.75 -10.89
N GLY A 73 -14.65 -6.51 -11.74
CA GLY A 73 -14.73 -7.97 -11.64
C GLY A 73 -13.35 -8.64 -11.76
N ILE A 74 -12.51 -8.21 -12.69
CA ILE A 74 -11.14 -8.73 -12.84
C ILE A 74 -10.32 -8.42 -11.59
N ARG A 75 -10.43 -7.21 -11.05
CA ARG A 75 -9.75 -6.80 -9.81
C ARG A 75 -10.20 -7.66 -8.61
N ASN A 76 -11.51 -7.86 -8.46
CA ASN A 76 -12.07 -8.71 -7.41
C ASN A 76 -11.61 -10.17 -7.54
N PHE A 77 -11.52 -10.69 -8.76
CA PHE A 77 -10.99 -12.02 -9.01
C PHE A 77 -9.55 -12.16 -8.49
N PHE A 78 -8.65 -11.22 -8.81
CA PHE A 78 -7.27 -11.26 -8.32
C PHE A 78 -7.20 -11.07 -6.80
N ALA A 79 -8.04 -10.23 -6.21
CA ALA A 79 -8.15 -10.11 -4.76
C ALA A 79 -8.59 -11.42 -4.12
N ASN A 80 -9.61 -12.09 -4.69
CA ASN A 80 -10.10 -13.36 -4.18
C ASN A 80 -9.06 -14.49 -4.26
N VAL A 81 -8.27 -14.57 -5.32
CA VAL A 81 -7.19 -15.57 -5.43
C VAL A 81 -6.01 -15.26 -4.49
N GLY A 82 -5.90 -14.05 -3.96
CA GLY A 82 -4.95 -13.66 -2.92
C GLY A 82 -5.37 -14.06 -1.50
N GLU A 83 -6.67 -14.28 -1.24
CA GLU A 83 -7.19 -14.59 0.10
C GLU A 83 -6.53 -15.82 0.75
N PRO A 84 -6.22 -16.95 0.05
CA PRO A 84 -5.51 -18.09 0.63
C PRO A 84 -4.10 -17.73 1.11
N PHE A 85 -3.40 -16.85 0.40
CA PHE A 85 -2.07 -16.41 0.82
C PHE A 85 -2.15 -15.49 2.04
N SER A 86 -3.09 -14.55 2.07
CA SER A 86 -3.39 -13.73 3.24
C SER A 86 -3.80 -14.58 4.45
N PHE A 87 -4.61 -15.62 4.26
CA PHE A 87 -4.95 -16.58 5.30
C PHE A 87 -3.71 -17.22 5.93
N ILE A 88 -2.78 -17.73 5.11
CA ILE A 88 -1.55 -18.35 5.60
C ILE A 88 -0.75 -17.34 6.43
N ASN A 89 -0.60 -16.12 5.95
CA ASN A 89 0.15 -15.08 6.65
C ASN A 89 -0.53 -14.65 7.96
N ASN A 90 -1.85 -14.53 7.99
CA ASN A 90 -2.60 -14.27 9.22
C ASN A 90 -2.41 -15.39 10.27
N ILE A 91 -2.41 -16.66 9.84
CA ILE A 91 -2.10 -17.79 10.74
C ILE A 91 -0.67 -17.71 11.27
N LEU A 92 0.31 -17.44 10.42
CA LEU A 92 1.72 -17.31 10.81
C LEU A 92 1.95 -16.13 11.78
N GLN A 93 1.09 -15.12 11.77
CA GLN A 93 1.10 -14.00 12.70
C GLN A 93 0.26 -14.23 13.96
N GLY A 94 -0.47 -15.35 14.05
CA GLY A 94 -1.37 -15.65 15.18
C GLY A 94 -2.69 -14.87 15.15
N LYS A 95 -3.07 -14.26 14.02
CA LYS A 95 -4.27 -13.44 13.85
C LYS A 95 -5.47 -14.29 13.41
N GLY A 96 -5.98 -15.15 14.28
CA GLY A 96 -7.04 -16.13 13.97
C GLY A 96 -8.32 -15.52 13.40
N ASP A 97 -8.79 -14.38 13.94
CA ASP A 97 -10.01 -13.69 13.47
C ASP A 97 -9.84 -13.15 12.04
N ARG A 98 -8.66 -12.60 11.72
CA ARG A 98 -8.34 -12.14 10.37
C ARG A 98 -8.22 -13.30 9.40
N ALA A 99 -7.60 -14.41 9.82
CA ALA A 99 -7.53 -15.64 9.04
C ALA A 99 -8.94 -16.21 8.74
N ALA A 100 -9.83 -16.24 9.74
CA ALA A 100 -11.22 -16.67 9.54
C ALA A 100 -11.96 -15.80 8.53
N ARG A 101 -11.72 -14.48 8.55
CA ARG A 101 -12.28 -13.56 7.53
C ARG A 101 -11.77 -13.90 6.13
N ASN A 102 -10.49 -14.18 5.92
CA ASN A 102 -9.98 -14.58 4.61
C ASN A 102 -10.67 -15.85 4.08
N VAL A 103 -10.85 -16.87 4.94
CA VAL A 103 -11.59 -18.09 4.55
C VAL A 103 -13.03 -17.76 4.16
N GLY A 104 -13.72 -16.98 5.00
CA GLY A 104 -15.10 -16.55 4.73
C GLY A 104 -15.23 -15.79 3.40
N ARG A 105 -14.33 -14.81 3.16
CA ARG A 105 -14.27 -14.06 1.92
C ARG A 105 -14.03 -14.95 0.72
N PHE A 106 -13.01 -15.80 0.79
CA PHE A 106 -12.68 -16.73 -0.29
C PHE A 106 -13.87 -17.62 -0.65
N LEU A 107 -14.52 -18.23 0.35
CA LEU A 107 -15.68 -19.12 0.10
C LEU A 107 -16.87 -18.36 -0.48
N VAL A 108 -17.25 -17.23 0.12
CA VAL A 108 -18.39 -16.43 -0.33
C VAL A 108 -18.16 -15.89 -1.75
N ASN A 109 -17.00 -15.29 -1.99
CA ASN A 109 -16.70 -14.69 -3.28
C ASN A 109 -16.48 -15.75 -4.37
N THR A 110 -15.95 -16.93 -4.05
CA THR A 110 -15.79 -18.01 -5.02
C THR A 110 -17.12 -18.64 -5.38
N THR A 111 -18.05 -18.82 -4.43
CA THR A 111 -19.35 -19.46 -4.65
C THR A 111 -20.40 -18.47 -5.12
N ILE A 112 -20.82 -17.54 -4.25
CA ILE A 112 -21.88 -16.57 -4.53
C ILE A 112 -21.38 -15.45 -5.45
N GLY A 113 -20.09 -15.08 -5.33
CA GLY A 113 -19.42 -14.05 -6.12
C GLY A 113 -18.94 -14.50 -7.50
N VAL A 114 -19.34 -15.72 -7.96
CA VAL A 114 -18.98 -16.27 -9.28
C VAL A 114 -17.45 -16.27 -9.48
N ALA A 115 -16.77 -17.18 -8.79
CA ALA A 115 -15.30 -17.31 -8.81
C ALA A 115 -14.54 -16.02 -8.41
N GLY A 116 -15.14 -15.17 -7.59
CA GLY A 116 -14.54 -13.94 -7.11
C GLY A 116 -14.74 -12.70 -8.00
N LEU A 117 -15.52 -12.79 -9.09
CA LEU A 117 -15.81 -11.63 -9.92
C LEU A 117 -16.64 -10.56 -9.19
N PHE A 118 -17.47 -10.97 -8.23
CA PHE A 118 -18.28 -10.07 -7.42
C PHE A 118 -17.87 -10.19 -5.95
N ASP A 119 -17.53 -9.06 -5.31
CA ASP A 119 -17.19 -9.02 -3.89
C ASP A 119 -18.47 -9.04 -3.02
N GLN A 120 -19.06 -10.24 -2.88
CA GLN A 120 -20.23 -10.45 -2.05
C GLN A 120 -19.87 -10.44 -0.56
N ALA A 121 -18.65 -10.86 -0.22
CA ALA A 121 -18.18 -10.86 1.16
C ALA A 121 -18.19 -9.44 1.76
N SER A 122 -17.74 -8.43 1.05
CA SER A 122 -17.81 -7.04 1.48
C SER A 122 -19.26 -6.56 1.66
N ARG A 123 -20.18 -6.97 0.78
CA ARG A 123 -21.62 -6.66 0.91
C ARG A 123 -22.25 -7.33 2.13
N MET A 124 -21.69 -8.44 2.59
CA MET A 124 -22.11 -9.15 3.80
C MET A 124 -21.40 -8.61 5.06
N GLY A 125 -20.60 -7.56 4.95
CA GLY A 125 -19.88 -6.95 6.07
C GLY A 125 -18.61 -7.69 6.48
N ILE A 126 -18.11 -8.66 5.70
CA ILE A 126 -16.86 -9.35 5.97
C ILE A 126 -15.71 -8.47 5.49
N LYS A 127 -15.05 -7.79 6.42
CA LYS A 127 -13.93 -6.89 6.13
C LYS A 127 -12.74 -7.64 5.54
N ARG A 128 -11.97 -6.96 4.69
CA ARG A 128 -10.69 -7.46 4.19
C ARG A 128 -9.67 -7.65 5.30
N ALA A 129 -8.75 -8.57 5.08
CA ALA A 129 -7.67 -8.87 6.00
C ALA A 129 -6.42 -9.29 5.20
N ASP A 130 -6.02 -8.40 4.27
CA ASP A 130 -4.91 -8.67 3.36
C ASP A 130 -3.59 -8.70 4.14
N GLU A 131 -2.81 -9.75 3.92
CA GLU A 131 -1.53 -9.96 4.57
C GLU A 131 -0.52 -10.54 3.58
N ASP A 132 0.72 -10.16 3.77
CA ASP A 132 1.84 -10.70 3.01
C ASP A 132 2.98 -11.19 3.91
N PHE A 133 3.99 -11.83 3.30
CA PHE A 133 5.09 -12.40 4.06
C PHE A 133 6.03 -11.33 4.65
N GLY A 134 6.10 -10.12 4.06
CA GLY A 134 6.84 -8.99 4.64
C GLY A 134 6.20 -8.49 5.94
N GLN A 135 4.85 -8.45 6.01
CA GLN A 135 4.10 -8.17 7.24
C GLN A 135 4.31 -9.27 8.28
N THR A 136 4.32 -10.53 7.85
CA THR A 136 4.63 -11.68 8.73
C THR A 136 6.05 -11.56 9.32
N LEU A 137 7.04 -11.21 8.52
CA LEU A 137 8.40 -10.95 9.00
C LEU A 137 8.44 -9.76 9.98
N ALA A 138 7.65 -8.71 9.75
CA ALA A 138 7.53 -7.59 10.67
C ALA A 138 6.90 -8.01 12.01
N ALA A 139 5.84 -8.80 11.99
CA ALA A 139 5.21 -9.36 13.18
C ALA A 139 6.17 -10.26 13.98
N TRP A 140 7.10 -10.94 13.32
CA TRP A 140 8.18 -11.71 13.95
C TRP A 140 9.36 -10.84 14.41
N GLY A 141 9.28 -9.51 14.27
CA GLY A 141 10.27 -8.55 14.76
C GLY A 141 11.36 -8.16 13.76
N ALA A 142 11.25 -8.57 12.48
CA ALA A 142 12.20 -8.13 11.46
C ALA A 142 11.98 -6.66 11.12
N ASN A 143 13.06 -5.87 11.18
CA ASN A 143 13.05 -4.47 10.73
C ASN A 143 12.97 -4.39 9.22
N GLY A 144 12.33 -3.34 8.66
CA GLY A 144 12.23 -3.12 7.22
C GLY A 144 13.57 -2.98 6.50
N GLY A 145 14.58 -2.50 7.20
CA GLY A 145 15.89 -2.19 6.60
C GLY A 145 15.84 -0.94 5.72
N PRO A 146 16.77 -0.78 4.76
CA PRO A 146 16.75 0.35 3.84
C PRO A 146 15.56 0.27 2.88
N TYR A 147 15.09 1.45 2.46
CA TYR A 147 14.14 1.55 1.35
C TYR A 147 14.78 1.08 0.04
N LEU A 148 14.04 0.36 -0.75
CA LEU A 148 14.45 -0.18 -2.04
C LEU A 148 13.38 0.07 -3.09
N MET A 149 13.76 0.70 -4.19
CA MET A 149 12.92 0.73 -5.39
C MET A 149 13.23 -0.50 -6.23
N LEU A 150 12.29 -1.44 -6.30
CA LEU A 150 12.46 -2.67 -7.08
C LEU A 150 12.15 -2.43 -8.56
N PRO A 151 12.99 -2.94 -9.48
CA PRO A 151 12.70 -2.85 -10.91
C PRO A 151 11.36 -3.50 -11.25
N LEU A 152 10.48 -2.76 -11.91
CA LEU A 152 9.12 -3.15 -12.34
C LEU A 152 8.14 -3.51 -11.21
N LEU A 153 8.60 -3.72 -9.98
CA LEU A 153 7.75 -4.07 -8.84
C LEU A 153 7.41 -2.86 -7.96
N GLY A 154 8.16 -1.75 -8.09
CA GLY A 154 7.86 -0.51 -7.39
C GLY A 154 8.52 -0.38 -6.01
N PRO A 155 7.94 0.45 -5.11
CA PRO A 155 8.48 0.75 -3.79
C PRO A 155 8.48 -0.47 -2.87
N SER A 156 9.52 -0.59 -2.04
CA SER A 156 9.71 -1.70 -1.10
C SER A 156 10.68 -1.30 0.01
N THR A 157 10.83 -2.18 0.99
CA THR A 157 11.98 -2.22 1.90
C THR A 157 12.75 -3.52 1.69
N LEU A 158 13.92 -3.66 2.31
CA LEU A 158 14.67 -4.93 2.21
C LEU A 158 13.84 -6.11 2.72
N ARG A 159 13.16 -5.97 3.87
CA ARG A 159 12.25 -6.99 4.43
C ARG A 159 11.13 -7.32 3.46
N ASP A 160 10.46 -6.30 2.95
CA ASP A 160 9.29 -6.48 2.08
C ASP A 160 9.69 -7.03 0.70
N GLY A 161 10.88 -6.67 0.20
CA GLY A 161 11.47 -7.27 -0.99
C GLY A 161 11.75 -8.76 -0.82
N VAL A 162 12.28 -9.18 0.36
CA VAL A 162 12.42 -10.60 0.71
C VAL A 162 11.04 -11.26 0.81
N GLY A 163 10.05 -10.58 1.42
CA GLY A 163 8.66 -11.04 1.48
C GLY A 163 8.06 -11.27 0.10
N THR A 164 8.21 -10.31 -0.79
CA THR A 164 7.77 -10.40 -2.20
C THR A 164 8.48 -11.55 -2.93
N GLY A 165 9.81 -11.68 -2.77
CA GLY A 165 10.57 -12.79 -3.35
C GLY A 165 10.09 -14.15 -2.84
N SER A 166 9.78 -14.26 -1.55
CA SER A 166 9.26 -15.48 -0.94
C SER A 166 7.86 -15.85 -1.45
N SER A 167 7.01 -14.87 -1.76
CA SER A 167 5.68 -15.10 -2.30
C SER A 167 5.71 -15.85 -3.64
N TRP A 168 6.78 -15.74 -4.42
CA TRP A 168 6.94 -16.51 -5.66
C TRP A 168 6.94 -18.01 -5.44
N PHE A 169 7.30 -18.45 -4.24
CA PHE A 169 7.39 -19.86 -3.85
C PHE A 169 6.28 -20.30 -2.89
N LEU A 170 5.72 -19.37 -2.13
CA LEU A 170 4.78 -19.67 -1.05
C LEU A 170 3.33 -19.32 -1.38
N ASP A 171 3.10 -18.39 -2.32
CA ASP A 171 1.75 -18.00 -2.72
C ASP A 171 1.10 -19.13 -3.54
N PRO A 172 -0.02 -19.72 -3.07
CA PRO A 172 -0.70 -20.82 -3.73
C PRO A 172 -1.10 -20.50 -5.18
N TYR A 173 -1.51 -19.27 -5.46
CA TYR A 173 -1.85 -18.83 -6.82
C TYR A 173 -0.64 -18.87 -7.74
N ARG A 174 0.50 -18.33 -7.31
CA ARG A 174 1.75 -18.32 -8.09
C ARG A 174 2.32 -19.73 -8.28
N VAL A 175 2.22 -20.55 -7.24
CA VAL A 175 2.60 -21.97 -7.33
C VAL A 175 1.71 -22.68 -8.33
N CYS A 176 0.39 -22.53 -8.24
CA CYS A 176 -0.53 -23.17 -9.19
C CYS A 176 -0.31 -22.70 -10.62
N THR A 177 -0.15 -21.39 -10.89
CA THR A 177 0.09 -20.89 -12.25
C THR A 177 1.36 -21.47 -12.89
N ARG A 178 2.36 -21.82 -12.06
CA ARG A 178 3.64 -22.37 -12.50
C ARG A 178 3.62 -23.90 -12.63
N GLU A 179 2.98 -24.60 -11.66
CA GLU A 179 3.07 -26.07 -11.54
C GLU A 179 1.81 -26.79 -12.07
N CYS A 180 0.67 -26.08 -12.29
CA CYS A 180 -0.59 -26.68 -12.74
C CYS A 180 -0.68 -26.87 -14.25
N ASP A 181 0.44 -27.08 -14.96
CA ASP A 181 0.50 -27.36 -16.40
C ASP A 181 -0.30 -26.38 -17.30
N LEU A 182 -0.44 -25.14 -16.86
CA LEU A 182 -1.06 -24.12 -17.68
C LEU A 182 -0.22 -23.81 -18.93
N PRO A 183 -0.82 -23.69 -20.11
CA PRO A 183 -0.13 -23.25 -21.30
C PRO A 183 0.63 -21.93 -21.05
N LYS A 184 1.86 -21.79 -21.56
CA LYS A 184 2.65 -20.56 -21.38
C LYS A 184 1.92 -19.29 -21.78
N GLY A 185 1.07 -19.35 -22.80
CA GLY A 185 0.24 -18.22 -23.21
C GLY A 185 -0.78 -17.82 -22.14
N SER A 186 -1.38 -18.78 -21.46
CA SER A 186 -2.33 -18.51 -20.34
C SER A 186 -1.61 -17.92 -19.12
N GLN A 187 -0.42 -18.41 -18.80
CA GLN A 187 0.39 -17.84 -17.70
C GLN A 187 0.76 -16.37 -17.98
N LEU A 188 1.18 -16.08 -19.21
CA LEU A 188 1.50 -14.71 -19.64
C LEU A 188 0.24 -13.83 -19.61
N ALA A 189 -0.90 -14.32 -20.10
CA ALA A 189 -2.16 -13.58 -20.11
C ALA A 189 -2.64 -13.24 -18.68
N LEU A 190 -2.56 -14.20 -17.75
CA LEU A 190 -2.89 -13.97 -16.34
C LEU A 190 -1.98 -12.93 -15.69
N THR A 191 -0.68 -13.03 -15.90
CA THR A 191 0.29 -12.06 -15.36
C THR A 191 0.06 -10.67 -15.95
N ALA A 192 -0.12 -10.57 -17.27
CA ALA A 192 -0.40 -9.31 -17.94
C ALA A 192 -1.73 -8.69 -17.45
N SER A 193 -2.77 -9.50 -17.30
CA SER A 193 -4.07 -9.05 -16.78
C SER A 193 -3.96 -8.52 -15.36
N GLN A 194 -3.16 -9.17 -14.51
CA GLN A 194 -2.90 -8.70 -13.15
C GLN A 194 -2.19 -7.35 -13.14
N VAL A 195 -1.10 -7.20 -13.92
CA VAL A 195 -0.35 -5.94 -14.03
C VAL A 195 -1.25 -4.80 -14.55
N ILE A 196 -2.04 -5.07 -15.61
CA ILE A 196 -2.97 -4.11 -16.18
C ILE A 196 -4.06 -3.73 -15.16
N SER A 197 -4.59 -4.69 -14.42
CA SER A 197 -5.62 -4.47 -13.40
C SER A 197 -5.09 -3.60 -12.25
N ILE A 198 -3.87 -3.85 -11.78
CA ILE A 198 -3.20 -3.02 -10.78
C ILE A 198 -3.02 -1.59 -11.31
N ARG A 199 -2.52 -1.45 -12.55
CA ARG A 199 -2.30 -0.13 -13.14
C ARG A 199 -3.61 0.63 -13.41
N ASP A 200 -4.67 -0.08 -13.76
CA ASP A 200 -6.02 0.48 -13.87
C ASP A 200 -6.49 1.07 -12.53
N GLY A 201 -6.29 0.33 -11.44
CA GLY A 201 -6.59 0.80 -10.09
C GLY A 201 -5.83 2.08 -9.72
N LEU A 202 -4.53 2.16 -10.05
CA LEU A 202 -3.72 3.37 -9.81
C LEU A 202 -4.21 4.58 -10.61
N ILE A 203 -4.65 4.39 -11.85
CA ILE A 203 -5.26 5.47 -12.64
C ILE A 203 -6.59 5.89 -12.00
N GLU A 204 -7.38 4.93 -11.54
CA GLU A 204 -8.69 5.18 -10.96
C GLU A 204 -8.60 5.90 -9.61
N SER A 205 -7.59 5.58 -8.80
CA SER A 205 -7.31 6.25 -7.51
C SER A 205 -6.75 7.68 -7.66
N GLY A 206 -6.44 8.13 -8.88
CA GLY A 206 -5.86 9.45 -9.08
C GLY A 206 -4.36 9.54 -8.81
N ALA A 207 -3.66 8.42 -8.61
CA ALA A 207 -2.23 8.39 -8.32
C ALA A 207 -1.39 9.14 -9.38
N ASP A 208 -1.78 9.08 -10.66
CA ASP A 208 -1.11 9.84 -11.73
C ASP A 208 -1.19 11.35 -11.53
N ASN A 209 -2.36 11.86 -11.12
CA ASN A 209 -2.59 13.28 -10.87
C ASN A 209 -1.82 13.74 -9.64
N PHE A 210 -1.84 12.93 -8.58
CA PHE A 210 -1.05 13.18 -7.37
C PHE A 210 0.44 13.30 -7.70
N LEU A 211 1.02 12.32 -8.39
CA LEU A 211 2.44 12.36 -8.78
C LEU A 211 2.78 13.49 -9.75
N ALA A 212 1.83 13.93 -10.58
CA ALA A 212 2.03 15.05 -11.48
C ALA A 212 2.00 16.40 -10.76
N SER A 213 1.30 16.52 -9.64
CA SER A 213 1.19 17.76 -8.85
C SER A 213 2.33 17.93 -7.85
N THR A 214 3.13 16.90 -7.56
CA THR A 214 4.23 16.95 -6.58
C THR A 214 5.51 17.48 -7.20
N LEU A 215 6.31 18.23 -6.41
CA LEU A 215 7.62 18.72 -6.83
C LEU A 215 8.64 17.58 -6.99
N ASP A 216 8.57 16.57 -6.11
CA ASP A 216 9.43 15.39 -6.13
C ASP A 216 8.57 14.11 -6.08
N PRO A 217 8.20 13.55 -7.24
CA PRO A 217 7.41 12.33 -7.30
C PRO A 217 8.06 11.10 -6.66
N TYR A 218 9.40 11.04 -6.63
CA TYR A 218 10.10 9.96 -5.96
C TYR A 218 9.92 10.03 -4.45
N ALA A 219 10.19 11.19 -3.85
CA ALA A 219 10.04 11.38 -2.41
C ALA A 219 8.57 11.19 -1.96
N ALA A 220 7.62 11.66 -2.77
CA ALA A 220 6.19 11.46 -2.52
C ALA A 220 5.83 9.96 -2.53
N THR A 221 6.28 9.21 -3.55
CA THR A 221 6.05 7.75 -3.63
C THR A 221 6.64 7.01 -2.42
N ARG A 222 7.89 7.36 -2.02
CA ARG A 222 8.54 6.76 -0.86
C ARG A 222 7.76 7.03 0.43
N SER A 223 7.38 8.30 0.65
CA SER A 223 6.63 8.70 1.84
C SER A 223 5.28 7.97 1.92
N ALA A 224 4.54 7.95 0.83
CA ALA A 224 3.27 7.26 0.71
C ALA A 224 3.42 5.76 1.04
N TYR A 225 4.40 5.09 0.44
CA TYR A 225 4.70 3.69 0.72
C TYR A 225 4.95 3.43 2.21
N LEU A 226 5.86 4.19 2.83
CA LEU A 226 6.23 3.97 4.22
C LEU A 226 5.06 4.19 5.19
N GLN A 227 4.22 5.19 4.93
CA GLN A 227 3.03 5.47 5.74
C GLN A 227 2.02 4.33 5.63
N ARG A 228 1.68 3.93 4.41
CA ARG A 228 0.76 2.84 4.16
C ARG A 228 1.28 1.53 4.75
N ARG A 229 2.55 1.20 4.49
CA ARG A 229 3.17 -0.03 5.00
C ARG A 229 3.15 -0.11 6.53
N ARG A 230 3.35 1.03 7.18
CA ARG A 230 3.21 1.12 8.63
C ARG A 230 1.78 0.85 9.09
N ALA A 231 0.78 1.40 8.42
CA ALA A 231 -0.62 1.14 8.74
C ALA A 231 -0.97 -0.35 8.56
N GLU A 232 -0.49 -0.98 7.49
CA GLU A 232 -0.68 -2.42 7.23
C GLU A 232 -0.07 -3.29 8.34
N ILE A 233 1.18 -3.04 8.73
CA ILE A 233 1.86 -3.79 9.80
C ILE A 233 1.15 -3.65 11.16
N LEU A 234 0.51 -2.50 11.40
CA LEU A 234 -0.21 -2.21 12.65
C LEU A 234 -1.70 -2.59 12.59
N ASP A 235 -2.17 -3.22 11.51
CA ASP A 235 -3.59 -3.56 11.29
C ASP A 235 -4.53 -2.34 11.37
N GLN A 236 -4.04 -1.16 10.97
CA GLN A 236 -4.77 0.12 11.02
C GLN A 236 -5.38 0.52 9.67
N GLU A 237 -5.46 -0.39 8.76
CA GLU A 237 -5.93 -0.12 7.40
C GLU A 237 -7.39 0.33 7.35
N ASP A 238 -8.23 -0.20 8.24
CA ASP A 238 -9.64 0.22 8.32
C ASP A 238 -9.79 1.71 8.66
N ASN A 239 -8.90 2.25 9.51
CA ASN A 239 -8.90 3.67 9.86
C ASN A 239 -8.32 4.53 8.74
N PHE A 240 -7.36 4.00 8.00
CA PHE A 240 -6.71 4.69 6.90
C PHE A 240 -7.64 4.82 5.68
N SER A 241 -8.37 3.74 5.33
CA SER A 241 -9.35 3.78 4.25
C SER A 241 -10.57 4.63 4.59
N ALA A 242 -11.07 4.60 5.83
CA ALA A 242 -12.19 5.42 6.25
C ALA A 242 -11.88 6.93 6.18
N GLY A 243 -10.65 7.34 6.46
CA GLY A 243 -10.21 8.73 6.30
C GLY A 243 -10.11 9.16 4.83
N ALA A 244 -9.61 8.28 3.95
CA ALA A 244 -9.50 8.54 2.52
C ALA A 244 -10.86 8.63 1.83
N ASP A 245 -11.80 7.76 2.18
CA ASP A 245 -13.16 7.75 1.64
C ASP A 245 -13.98 8.98 2.06
N ALA A 246 -13.72 9.53 3.24
CA ALA A 246 -14.43 10.69 3.76
C ALA A 246 -14.01 12.02 3.10
N ASP A 247 -12.75 12.14 2.69
CA ASP A 247 -12.17 13.43 2.27
C ASP A 247 -11.97 13.58 0.76
N ALA A 248 -11.90 12.51 -0.01
CA ALA A 248 -11.46 12.58 -1.39
C ALA A 248 -12.38 11.95 -2.44
N GLY A 249 -13.46 11.27 -2.08
CA GLY A 249 -14.23 10.46 -3.03
C GLY A 249 -13.33 9.46 -3.78
N LEU A 250 -12.21 9.05 -3.16
CA LEU A 250 -11.25 8.13 -3.73
C LEU A 250 -11.81 6.70 -3.67
N PRO A 251 -11.60 5.90 -4.71
CA PRO A 251 -12.04 4.53 -4.73
C PRO A 251 -11.38 3.74 -3.61
N ALA A 252 -12.15 2.80 -3.07
CA ALA A 252 -11.71 1.92 -2.00
C ALA A 252 -10.36 1.27 -2.32
N ARG A 253 -9.62 0.95 -1.28
CA ARG A 253 -8.32 0.27 -1.18
C ARG A 253 -8.02 -0.82 -2.22
N ASP A 254 -9.05 -1.38 -2.83
CA ASP A 254 -9.01 -2.47 -3.79
C ASP A 254 -8.23 -2.16 -5.07
N ALA A 255 -8.04 -0.88 -5.35
CA ALA A 255 -7.32 -0.41 -6.53
C ALA A 255 -5.79 -0.42 -6.37
N LEU A 256 -5.27 -0.59 -5.16
CA LEU A 256 -3.88 -0.26 -4.82
C LEU A 256 -3.02 -1.47 -4.47
N GLY A 257 -3.44 -2.66 -4.83
CA GLY A 257 -2.83 -3.93 -4.41
C GLY A 257 -1.33 -4.14 -4.65
N ALA A 258 -0.60 -3.22 -5.26
CA ALA A 258 0.84 -3.39 -5.47
C ALA A 258 1.65 -2.12 -5.75
N ALA A 259 1.06 -0.94 -5.72
CA ALA A 259 1.85 0.28 -5.92
C ALA A 259 1.28 1.39 -5.04
N ASP A 260 1.96 1.63 -4.01
CA ASP A 260 1.69 2.43 -2.85
C ASP A 260 1.73 3.94 -3.11
N ALA A 261 0.98 4.45 -4.04
CA ALA A 261 1.00 5.87 -4.37
C ALA A 261 -0.07 6.71 -3.65
N ASP A 262 -0.98 6.09 -2.88
CA ASP A 262 -2.15 6.79 -2.35
C ASP A 262 -2.11 7.12 -0.85
N ALA A 263 -0.97 7.06 -0.23
CA ALA A 263 -0.91 7.33 1.21
C ALA A 263 -0.65 8.81 1.57
N GLY A 264 -0.76 9.73 0.65
CA GLY A 264 -0.17 11.04 0.84
C GLY A 264 -1.06 12.20 1.24
N LEU A 265 -2.36 12.08 1.33
CA LEU A 265 -3.23 13.25 1.48
C LEU A 265 -3.97 13.36 2.82
N GLY A 266 -3.42 12.81 3.87
CA GLY A 266 -3.70 13.31 5.20
C GLY A 266 -2.96 14.63 5.44
N ILE A 267 -3.28 15.68 4.68
CA ILE A 267 -2.98 17.04 5.13
C ILE A 267 -3.88 17.23 6.35
N ALA A 268 -3.32 17.08 7.53
CA ALA A 268 -3.95 17.59 8.74
C ALA A 268 -4.19 19.09 8.47
N GLU A 269 -5.43 19.48 8.23
CA GLU A 269 -5.82 20.87 8.37
C GLU A 269 -5.40 21.29 9.77
N PRO A 270 -4.69 22.43 9.93
CA PRO A 270 -4.47 22.97 11.26
C PRO A 270 -5.84 23.20 11.86
N ALA A 271 -6.09 22.59 13.01
CA ALA A 271 -7.29 22.83 13.80
C ALA A 271 -7.48 24.35 13.90
N THR A 272 -8.46 24.87 13.18
CA THR A 272 -8.95 26.21 13.39
C THR A 272 -9.73 26.16 14.70
N ASP A 273 -9.01 26.35 15.79
CA ASP A 273 -9.61 26.74 17.05
C ASP A 273 -10.41 28.02 16.76
N GLY A 274 -11.71 27.87 16.74
CA GLY A 274 -12.68 28.96 16.63
C GLY A 274 -12.75 29.79 17.90
N ALA A 275 -11.65 30.45 18.23
CA ALA A 275 -11.64 31.53 19.19
C ALA A 275 -11.69 32.85 18.41
N THR A 276 -12.88 33.35 18.21
CA THR A 276 -13.14 34.72 17.80
C THR A 276 -12.57 35.64 18.86
N PRO A 277 -11.56 36.47 18.60
CA PRO A 277 -11.17 37.47 19.56
C PRO A 277 -12.23 38.55 19.56
N THR A 278 -12.98 38.68 20.68
CA THR A 278 -13.83 39.80 20.97
C THR A 278 -12.95 41.03 21.09
N VAL A 279 -12.96 41.89 20.07
CA VAL A 279 -12.30 43.20 20.10
C VAL A 279 -13.13 44.10 21.05
N THR A 280 -12.68 44.22 22.29
CA THR A 280 -13.16 45.24 23.23
C THR A 280 -12.49 46.56 22.81
N ALA A 281 -13.26 47.50 22.34
CA ALA A 281 -12.84 48.87 22.06
C ALA A 281 -12.33 49.54 23.34
N PRO A 282 -11.21 50.27 23.29
CA PRO A 282 -10.74 51.04 24.45
C PRO A 282 -11.67 52.25 24.68
N ALA A 283 -12.07 52.44 25.93
CA ALA A 283 -12.79 53.59 26.40
C ALA A 283 -12.00 54.86 26.18
N SER A 284 -12.67 55.89 25.67
CA SER A 284 -12.14 57.24 25.49
C SER A 284 -11.81 57.87 26.83
N GLU A 285 -10.54 58.05 27.12
CA GLU A 285 -10.05 58.94 28.17
C GLU A 285 -10.23 60.39 27.74
N THR A 286 -11.06 61.12 28.46
CA THR A 286 -11.21 62.57 28.40
C THR A 286 -9.98 63.25 29.01
N VAL A 287 -9.22 63.94 28.19
CA VAL A 287 -8.15 64.82 28.63
C VAL A 287 -8.74 66.08 29.23
N SER A 288 -8.67 66.24 30.54
CA SER A 288 -8.86 67.51 31.22
C SER A 288 -7.53 68.29 31.23
N GLY A 289 -7.59 69.48 30.70
CA GLY A 289 -6.48 70.43 30.62
C GLY A 289 -6.08 71.02 31.98
N PRO A 290 -4.90 71.68 32.01
CA PRO A 290 -4.30 72.12 33.26
C PRO A 290 -4.94 73.45 33.74
N GLU A 291 -5.37 73.47 34.98
CA GLU A 291 -5.80 74.67 35.73
C GLU A 291 -4.60 75.44 36.26
N LYS A 292 -4.59 76.77 35.98
CA LYS A 292 -3.58 77.74 36.45
C LYS A 292 -3.66 77.95 37.98
N GLN A 293 -2.54 77.96 38.69
CA GLN A 293 -2.37 78.51 40.00
C GLN A 293 -2.19 80.01 39.88
N PRO A 294 -2.76 80.84 40.77
CA PRO A 294 -2.26 82.14 41.11
C PRO A 294 -1.64 82.13 42.55
N ASP A 295 -0.58 82.90 42.71
CA ASP A 295 0.12 83.39 43.85
C ASP A 295 0.76 82.39 44.83
#